data_f5388c12e5d83a163edc5e046cd0d1ea
#
_entry.id   f5388c12e5d83a163edc5e046cd0d1ea
#
_cell.length_a   1.000
_cell.length_b   1.000
_cell.length_c   1.000
_cell.angle_alpha   90.00
_cell.angle_beta   90.00
_cell.angle_gamma   90.00
#
_symmetry.space_group_name_H-M   'P 1'
#
loop_
_entity.id
_entity.type
_entity.pdbx_description
1 polymer ?
#
loop_
_entity_poly.entity_id
_entity_poly.type
_entity_poly.pdbx_seq_one_letter_code
_entity_poly.pdbx_strand_id
1 'polypeptide(L)'
;MTGGDAPPAAAKSPIRQGWPAVRECSGARVARQDADAGMAMPPPAYAELHCLSDFTFLRGASSAAQLFERARACGYQALAITDECSLAGIVRAFEASRNTGVPLIVGSEFRLVDGTRFVLLVQDQAGYEALCSLITTGRRAAGKGCYRLTREDFTRPGLDLSGLLCLWLPSPHPDEVQADAPDEQQADAPDEQQADALD
;
A
#
# COMPACT_ATOMS: atom_id res chain seq x y z
N MET A 1 -44.26 29.07 -23.91
CA MET A 1 -44.32 27.68 -23.44
C MET A 1 -42.95 27.04 -23.70
N THR A 2 -42.06 27.17 -22.74
CA THR A 2 -40.67 26.66 -22.83
C THR A 2 -40.55 25.53 -21.81
N GLY A 3 -40.56 24.27 -22.31
CA GLY A 3 -40.32 23.10 -21.55
C GLY A 3 -38.82 22.97 -21.27
N GLY A 4 -38.42 23.14 -20.00
CA GLY A 4 -37.06 22.85 -19.54
C GLY A 4 -36.92 21.38 -19.28
N ASP A 5 -36.09 20.67 -20.06
CA ASP A 5 -35.66 19.32 -19.79
C ASP A 5 -34.66 19.33 -18.62
N ALA A 6 -35.02 18.68 -17.52
CA ALA A 6 -34.11 18.40 -16.41
C ALA A 6 -33.19 17.24 -16.82
N PRO A 7 -31.89 17.30 -16.48
CA PRO A 7 -30.95 16.20 -16.76
C PRO A 7 -31.32 14.94 -15.96
N PRO A 8 -31.09 13.73 -16.53
CA PRO A 8 -31.40 12.49 -15.86
C PRO A 8 -30.54 12.30 -14.61
N ALA A 9 -31.18 11.86 -13.51
CA ALA A 9 -30.55 11.57 -12.26
C ALA A 9 -29.44 10.52 -12.45
N ALA A 10 -28.24 10.82 -11.95
CA ALA A 10 -27.10 9.93 -11.97
C ALA A 10 -27.45 8.58 -11.31
N ALA A 11 -27.30 7.51 -12.07
CA ALA A 11 -27.49 6.15 -11.61
C ALA A 11 -26.54 5.87 -10.45
N LYS A 12 -27.07 5.54 -9.27
CA LYS A 12 -26.30 5.16 -8.10
C LYS A 12 -25.60 3.83 -8.40
N SER A 13 -24.26 3.87 -8.44
CA SER A 13 -23.39 2.69 -8.59
C SER A 13 -23.71 1.62 -7.54
N PRO A 14 -23.81 0.32 -7.90
CA PRO A 14 -24.12 -0.77 -6.97
C PRO A 14 -23.01 -1.12 -5.98
N ILE A 15 -21.87 -0.43 -6.01
CA ILE A 15 -20.68 -0.74 -5.19
C ILE A 15 -20.73 -0.10 -3.79
N ARG A 16 -21.76 0.69 -3.46
CA ARG A 16 -21.93 1.28 -2.11
C ARG A 16 -22.33 0.31 -0.99
N GLN A 17 -22.40 -0.99 -1.27
CA GLN A 17 -22.71 -2.00 -0.26
C GLN A 17 -21.51 -2.92 -0.05
N GLY A 18 -20.54 -2.50 0.78
CA GLY A 18 -19.49 -3.46 1.10
C GLY A 18 -18.28 -3.03 1.91
N TRP A 19 -18.05 -1.75 2.17
CA TRP A 19 -17.08 -1.40 3.21
C TRP A 19 -17.80 -1.41 4.55
N PRO A 20 -17.46 -2.36 5.48
CA PRO A 20 -18.01 -2.28 6.81
C PRO A 20 -17.54 -0.95 7.41
N ALA A 21 -18.51 -0.09 7.78
CA ALA A 21 -18.21 0.97 8.71
C ALA A 21 -17.38 0.36 9.85
N VAL A 22 -16.31 1.06 10.25
CA VAL A 22 -15.49 0.67 11.40
C VAL A 22 -16.46 0.33 12.52
N ARG A 23 -16.70 -0.97 12.75
CA ARG A 23 -17.51 -1.41 13.88
C ARG A 23 -16.66 -1.12 15.10
N GLU A 24 -17.21 -0.34 16.02
CA GLU A 24 -16.71 -0.29 17.37
C GLU A 24 -16.59 -1.73 17.87
N CYS A 25 -15.36 -2.23 17.96
CA CYS A 25 -15.08 -3.54 18.51
C CYS A 25 -15.36 -3.49 20.01
N SER A 26 -16.56 -3.87 20.41
CA SER A 26 -16.85 -4.19 21.80
C SER A 26 -15.92 -5.34 22.21
N GLY A 27 -15.01 -5.04 23.17
CA GLY A 27 -13.92 -5.92 23.57
C GLY A 27 -14.37 -7.32 23.99
N ALA A 28 -13.97 -8.31 23.21
CA ALA A 28 -13.91 -9.68 23.69
C ALA A 28 -12.66 -9.83 24.56
N ARG A 29 -12.84 -9.86 25.87
CA ARG A 29 -11.82 -10.20 26.85
C ARG A 29 -11.37 -11.63 26.62
N VAL A 30 -10.12 -11.80 26.19
CA VAL A 30 -9.39 -13.05 26.41
C VAL A 30 -8.94 -13.04 27.86
N ALA A 31 -9.56 -13.88 28.69
CA ALA A 31 -9.19 -14.04 30.09
C ALA A 31 -7.80 -14.67 30.16
N ARG A 32 -6.79 -13.89 30.54
CA ARG A 32 -5.58 -14.40 31.15
C ARG A 32 -5.82 -14.41 32.66
N GLN A 33 -5.96 -15.60 33.21
CA GLN A 33 -5.85 -15.82 34.65
C GLN A 33 -4.34 -15.92 34.94
N ASP A 34 -3.74 -14.85 35.43
CA ASP A 34 -2.60 -14.90 36.32
C ASP A 34 -2.72 -13.70 37.25
N ALA A 35 -2.84 -14.04 38.53
CA ALA A 35 -3.00 -13.10 39.62
C ALA A 35 -1.66 -12.44 39.91
N ASP A 36 -1.54 -11.16 39.55
CA ASP A 36 -0.72 -10.22 40.30
C ASP A 36 -1.39 -8.84 40.22
N ALA A 37 -1.96 -8.39 41.34
CA ALA A 37 -2.81 -7.22 41.43
C ALA A 37 -1.96 -5.95 41.58
N GLY A 38 -1.25 -5.58 40.54
CA GLY A 38 -0.80 -4.23 40.30
C GLY A 38 -1.72 -3.61 39.24
N MET A 39 -2.26 -2.43 39.51
CA MET A 39 -3.18 -1.70 38.61
C MET A 39 -2.46 -1.32 37.30
N ALA A 40 -2.14 -2.34 36.47
CA ALA A 40 -1.58 -2.16 35.15
C ALA A 40 -2.71 -1.69 34.23
N MET A 41 -2.61 -0.49 33.72
CA MET A 41 -3.48 -0.01 32.64
C MET A 41 -3.43 -1.02 31.49
N PRO A 42 -4.60 -1.32 30.86
CA PRO A 42 -4.58 -2.18 29.68
C PRO A 42 -3.64 -1.58 28.62
N PRO A 43 -2.88 -2.42 27.89
CA PRO A 43 -2.00 -1.90 26.85
C PRO A 43 -2.81 -1.04 25.87
N PRO A 44 -2.24 0.07 25.38
CA PRO A 44 -2.94 0.93 24.43
C PRO A 44 -3.34 0.14 23.18
N ALA A 45 -4.48 0.48 22.61
CA ALA A 45 -4.91 -0.07 21.33
C ALA A 45 -3.86 0.28 20.27
N TYR A 46 -3.38 -0.75 19.52
CA TYR A 46 -2.33 -0.58 18.52
C TYR A 46 -2.79 -1.08 17.15
N ALA A 47 -2.46 -0.32 16.11
CA ALA A 47 -2.58 -0.74 14.72
C ALA A 47 -1.24 -0.54 14.02
N GLU A 48 -0.79 -1.56 13.28
CA GLU A 48 0.39 -1.43 12.43
C GLU A 48 0.01 -0.76 11.11
N LEU A 49 0.65 0.35 10.80
CA LEU A 49 0.33 1.17 9.62
C LEU A 49 1.35 1.05 8.48
N HIS A 50 2.45 0.35 8.70
CA HIS A 50 3.50 0.14 7.70
C HIS A 50 4.06 -1.29 7.78
N CYS A 51 3.53 -2.21 7.00
CA CYS A 51 3.95 -3.60 6.98
C CYS A 51 4.12 -4.11 5.54
N LEU A 52 5.29 -4.66 5.25
CA LEU A 52 5.62 -5.26 3.96
C LEU A 52 5.37 -6.77 4.00
N SER A 53 4.72 -7.29 2.97
CA SER A 53 4.57 -8.73 2.79
C SER A 53 5.65 -9.30 1.86
N ASP A 54 5.62 -10.62 1.66
CA ASP A 54 6.46 -11.35 0.71
C ASP A 54 6.26 -10.92 -0.76
N PHE A 55 5.26 -10.07 -1.05
CA PHE A 55 5.10 -9.41 -2.35
C PHE A 55 6.03 -8.22 -2.58
N THR A 56 6.73 -7.76 -1.54
CA THR A 56 7.86 -6.83 -1.68
C THR A 56 9.15 -7.65 -1.66
N PHE A 57 9.59 -8.10 -2.84
CA PHE A 57 10.75 -8.97 -3.00
C PHE A 57 12.00 -8.41 -2.33
N LEU A 58 12.79 -9.30 -1.70
CA LEU A 58 14.04 -9.03 -0.99
C LEU A 58 13.91 -8.17 0.28
N ARG A 59 12.71 -7.63 0.59
CA ARG A 59 12.45 -6.83 1.79
C ARG A 59 11.44 -7.49 2.73
N GLY A 60 10.34 -8.02 2.20
CA GLY A 60 9.34 -8.75 2.97
C GLY A 60 9.58 -10.26 2.93
N ALA A 61 9.51 -10.94 4.08
CA ALA A 61 9.73 -12.38 4.20
C ALA A 61 8.49 -13.16 4.60
N SER A 62 7.46 -12.50 5.13
CA SER A 62 6.25 -13.14 5.66
C SER A 62 5.07 -12.97 4.71
N SER A 63 4.31 -14.05 4.54
CA SER A 63 3.05 -13.98 3.79
C SER A 63 1.99 -13.18 4.56
N ALA A 64 1.00 -12.65 3.85
CA ALA A 64 -0.11 -11.96 4.47
C ALA A 64 -0.81 -12.80 5.56
N ALA A 65 -0.98 -14.10 5.36
CA ALA A 65 -1.56 -15.00 6.36
C ALA A 65 -0.77 -15.00 7.66
N GLN A 66 0.55 -15.15 7.59
CA GLN A 66 1.43 -15.13 8.77
C GLN A 66 1.40 -13.78 9.49
N LEU A 67 1.38 -12.67 8.73
CA LEU A 67 1.31 -11.32 9.30
C LEU A 67 0.00 -11.11 10.05
N PHE A 68 -1.14 -11.50 9.50
CA PHE A 68 -2.44 -11.37 10.15
C PHE A 68 -2.62 -12.30 11.35
N GLU A 69 -2.10 -13.53 11.30
CA GLU A 69 -2.08 -14.42 12.46
C GLU A 69 -1.24 -13.83 13.59
N ARG A 70 -0.08 -13.24 13.28
CA ARG A 70 0.76 -12.56 14.26
C ARG A 70 0.07 -11.33 14.84
N ALA A 71 -0.54 -10.50 14.01
CA ALA A 71 -1.28 -9.31 14.45
C ALA A 71 -2.42 -9.69 15.41
N ARG A 72 -3.16 -10.78 15.11
CA ARG A 72 -4.18 -11.32 16.02
C ARG A 72 -3.58 -11.78 17.35
N ALA A 73 -2.48 -12.51 17.30
CA ALA A 73 -1.81 -13.01 18.52
C ALA A 73 -1.28 -11.86 19.39
N CYS A 74 -0.87 -10.75 18.78
CA CYS A 74 -0.43 -9.53 19.48
C CYS A 74 -1.58 -8.62 19.91
N GLY A 75 -2.83 -8.90 19.53
CA GLY A 75 -4.00 -8.10 19.89
C GLY A 75 -4.09 -6.77 19.12
N TYR A 76 -3.55 -6.71 17.89
CA TYR A 76 -3.63 -5.51 17.04
C TYR A 76 -5.07 -5.21 16.65
N GLN A 77 -5.40 -3.91 16.63
CA GLN A 77 -6.72 -3.44 16.22
C GLN A 77 -6.90 -3.43 14.70
N ALA A 78 -5.82 -3.26 13.96
CA ALA A 78 -5.78 -3.34 12.51
C ALA A 78 -4.35 -3.60 12.03
N LEU A 79 -4.21 -4.02 10.76
CA LEU A 79 -2.92 -4.22 10.11
C LEU A 79 -2.98 -3.63 8.70
N ALA A 80 -2.06 -2.72 8.39
CA ALA A 80 -1.85 -2.24 7.03
C ALA A 80 -0.91 -3.19 6.27
N ILE A 81 -1.25 -3.49 5.02
CA ILE A 81 -0.31 -4.07 4.05
C ILE A 81 0.08 -2.98 3.07
N THR A 82 1.38 -2.69 3.02
CA THR A 82 1.92 -1.51 2.34
C THR A 82 3.11 -1.88 1.45
N ASP A 83 2.94 -2.92 0.65
CA ASP A 83 3.95 -3.40 -0.30
C ASP A 83 4.42 -2.29 -1.23
N GLU A 84 5.70 -2.31 -1.63
CA GLU A 84 6.34 -1.23 -2.38
C GLU A 84 5.79 -1.12 -3.80
N CYS A 85 5.16 0.01 -4.09
CA CYS A 85 4.51 0.35 -5.37
C CYS A 85 3.67 -0.82 -5.93
N SER A 86 2.90 -1.51 -5.06
CA SER A 86 2.20 -2.74 -5.42
C SER A 86 0.97 -2.99 -4.55
N LEU A 87 -0.07 -3.56 -5.16
CA LEU A 87 -1.23 -4.15 -4.50
C LEU A 87 -1.39 -5.65 -4.87
N ALA A 88 -0.32 -6.29 -5.36
CA ALA A 88 -0.38 -7.67 -5.86
C ALA A 88 -0.81 -8.67 -4.77
N GLY A 89 -0.44 -8.45 -3.51
CA GLY A 89 -0.78 -9.30 -2.36
C GLY A 89 -2.12 -8.99 -1.70
N ILE A 90 -2.83 -7.93 -2.13
CA ILE A 90 -3.95 -7.38 -1.36
C ILE A 90 -5.14 -8.33 -1.22
N VAL A 91 -5.43 -9.18 -2.22
CA VAL A 91 -6.50 -10.17 -2.17
C VAL A 91 -6.21 -11.21 -1.09
N ARG A 92 -4.96 -11.70 -0.99
CA ARG A 92 -4.53 -12.64 0.05
C ARG A 92 -4.58 -12.00 1.44
N ALA A 93 -4.22 -10.72 1.53
CA ALA A 93 -4.34 -9.95 2.78
C ALA A 93 -5.80 -9.80 3.21
N PHE A 94 -6.72 -9.57 2.27
CA PHE A 94 -8.15 -9.50 2.55
C PHE A 94 -8.71 -10.83 3.05
N GLU A 95 -8.34 -11.95 2.44
CA GLU A 95 -8.73 -13.29 2.90
C GLU A 95 -8.17 -13.56 4.32
N ALA A 96 -6.90 -13.23 4.58
CA ALA A 96 -6.28 -13.38 5.89
C ALA A 96 -6.95 -12.51 6.97
N SER A 97 -7.31 -11.27 6.63
CA SER A 97 -8.08 -10.37 7.49
C SER A 97 -9.43 -11.00 7.88
N ARG A 98 -10.16 -11.54 6.93
CA ARG A 98 -11.45 -12.22 7.22
C ARG A 98 -11.29 -13.44 8.11
N ASN A 99 -10.25 -14.24 7.89
CA ASN A 99 -9.99 -15.47 8.65
C ASN A 99 -9.55 -15.17 10.10
N THR A 100 -8.83 -14.10 10.31
CA THR A 100 -8.31 -13.71 11.64
C THR A 100 -9.22 -12.76 12.41
N GLY A 101 -10.09 -12.03 11.71
CA GLY A 101 -10.91 -10.96 12.28
C GLY A 101 -10.15 -9.65 12.52
N VAL A 102 -8.87 -9.56 12.15
CA VAL A 102 -8.10 -8.31 12.21
C VAL A 102 -8.40 -7.48 10.98
N PRO A 103 -8.89 -6.23 11.10
CA PRO A 103 -9.17 -5.35 9.97
C PRO A 103 -7.93 -5.08 9.11
N LEU A 104 -8.08 -5.17 7.79
CA LEU A 104 -7.07 -4.78 6.80
C LEU A 104 -7.16 -3.29 6.50
N ILE A 105 -6.03 -2.59 6.56
CA ILE A 105 -5.83 -1.27 5.97
C ILE A 105 -5.05 -1.45 4.67
N VAL A 106 -5.59 -0.95 3.57
CA VAL A 106 -4.95 -1.03 2.25
C VAL A 106 -4.00 0.13 2.08
N GLY A 107 -2.77 -0.13 1.67
CA GLY A 107 -1.80 0.92 1.40
C GLY A 107 -0.69 0.47 0.46
N SER A 108 0.25 1.38 0.18
CA SER A 108 1.49 1.08 -0.53
C SER A 108 2.58 2.05 -0.13
N GLU A 109 3.80 1.53 0.03
CA GLU A 109 5.02 2.34 0.18
C GLU A 109 5.48 2.85 -1.18
N PHE A 110 6.01 4.06 -1.20
CA PHE A 110 6.64 4.66 -2.37
C PHE A 110 7.97 5.28 -2.02
N ARG A 111 8.92 5.14 -2.95
CA ARG A 111 10.18 5.88 -2.98
C ARG A 111 10.23 6.69 -4.27
N LEU A 112 10.39 7.99 -4.16
CA LEU A 112 10.57 8.87 -5.31
C LEU A 112 12.01 8.87 -5.79
N VAL A 113 12.23 9.37 -7.00
CA VAL A 113 13.56 9.50 -7.60
C VAL A 113 14.50 10.42 -6.80
N ASP A 114 13.96 11.31 -5.98
CA ASP A 114 14.72 12.20 -5.09
C ASP A 114 15.03 11.58 -3.72
N GLY A 115 14.71 10.29 -3.52
CA GLY A 115 14.93 9.58 -2.28
C GLY A 115 13.83 9.76 -1.22
N THR A 116 12.83 10.63 -1.47
CA THR A 116 11.70 10.80 -0.54
C THR A 116 10.91 9.49 -0.42
N ARG A 117 10.62 9.07 0.83
CA ARG A 117 9.87 7.84 1.11
C ARG A 117 8.61 8.16 1.91
N PHE A 118 7.52 7.51 1.57
CA PHE A 118 6.25 7.63 2.29
C PHE A 118 5.33 6.44 2.01
N VAL A 119 4.33 6.28 2.86
CA VAL A 119 3.24 5.31 2.70
C VAL A 119 1.95 6.08 2.41
N LEU A 120 1.18 5.60 1.45
CA LEU A 120 -0.19 6.04 1.23
C LEU A 120 -1.15 4.97 1.75
N LEU A 121 -2.06 5.36 2.64
CA LEU A 121 -3.12 4.51 3.19
C LEU A 121 -4.47 4.95 2.64
N VAL A 122 -5.25 3.98 2.21
CA VAL A 122 -6.58 4.19 1.61
C VAL A 122 -7.64 4.42 2.69
N GLN A 123 -8.41 5.50 2.56
CA GLN A 123 -9.54 5.81 3.43
C GLN A 123 -10.89 5.41 2.80
N ASP A 124 -10.99 5.53 1.47
CA ASP A 124 -12.23 5.29 0.72
C ASP A 124 -11.95 4.76 -0.70
N GLN A 125 -13.00 4.58 -1.48
CA GLN A 125 -12.88 4.07 -2.84
C GLN A 125 -12.12 5.03 -3.76
N ALA A 126 -12.32 6.35 -3.63
CA ALA A 126 -11.61 7.33 -4.45
C ALA A 126 -10.10 7.28 -4.19
N GLY A 127 -9.69 7.14 -2.91
CA GLY A 127 -8.30 6.90 -2.54
C GLY A 127 -7.74 5.60 -3.11
N TYR A 128 -8.52 4.52 -3.13
CA TYR A 128 -8.09 3.26 -3.75
C TYR A 128 -7.84 3.42 -5.26
N GLU A 129 -8.74 4.11 -5.97
CA GLU A 129 -8.60 4.39 -7.40
C GLU A 129 -7.37 5.27 -7.68
N ALA A 130 -7.14 6.29 -6.87
CA ALA A 130 -5.96 7.14 -6.94
C ALA A 130 -4.67 6.35 -6.70
N LEU A 131 -4.64 5.47 -5.69
CA LEU A 131 -3.52 4.60 -5.39
C LEU A 131 -3.19 3.66 -6.56
N CYS A 132 -4.20 3.01 -7.15
CA CYS A 132 -4.05 2.17 -8.34
C CYS A 132 -3.49 2.95 -9.52
N SER A 133 -3.95 4.20 -9.71
CA SER A 133 -3.49 5.09 -10.77
C SER A 133 -2.01 5.47 -10.61
N LEU A 134 -1.57 5.78 -9.38
CA LEU A 134 -0.16 6.08 -9.04
C LEU A 134 0.74 4.87 -9.29
N ILE A 135 0.36 3.69 -8.78
CA ILE A 135 1.10 2.43 -9.01
C ILE A 135 1.25 2.17 -10.51
N THR A 136 0.16 2.31 -11.27
CA THR A 136 0.18 2.10 -12.73
C THR A 136 1.12 3.09 -13.41
N THR A 137 1.08 4.36 -13.02
CA THR A 137 1.97 5.40 -13.55
C THR A 137 3.43 5.05 -13.28
N GLY A 138 3.78 4.76 -12.04
CA GLY A 138 5.15 4.42 -11.66
C GLY A 138 5.68 3.18 -12.37
N ARG A 139 4.88 2.11 -12.44
CA ARG A 139 5.28 0.86 -13.09
C ARG A 139 5.44 1.00 -14.61
N ARG A 140 4.64 1.87 -15.26
CA ARG A 140 4.76 2.15 -16.71
C ARG A 140 5.91 3.08 -17.05
N ALA A 141 6.39 3.87 -16.10
CA ALA A 141 7.51 4.80 -16.28
C ALA A 141 8.89 4.14 -16.14
N ALA A 142 8.96 2.83 -15.88
CA ALA A 142 10.21 2.09 -15.72
C ALA A 142 10.16 0.71 -16.39
N GLY A 143 11.31 0.04 -16.47
CA GLY A 143 11.42 -1.31 -16.97
C GLY A 143 10.78 -2.35 -16.06
N LYS A 144 10.70 -3.60 -16.52
CA LYS A 144 10.11 -4.72 -15.78
C LYS A 144 10.78 -4.90 -14.41
N GLY A 145 9.97 -5.01 -13.38
CA GLY A 145 10.45 -5.19 -12.01
C GLY A 145 10.70 -3.88 -11.25
N CYS A 146 10.90 -2.77 -11.95
CA CYS A 146 11.15 -1.45 -11.38
C CYS A 146 9.91 -0.55 -11.42
N TYR A 147 10.01 0.62 -10.79
CA TYR A 147 9.06 1.72 -10.94
C TYR A 147 9.80 3.05 -10.83
N ARG A 148 9.19 4.11 -11.34
CA ARG A 148 9.73 5.47 -11.27
C ARG A 148 8.59 6.45 -11.02
N LEU A 149 8.69 7.23 -9.95
CA LEU A 149 7.76 8.29 -9.60
C LEU A 149 8.53 9.54 -9.19
N THR A 150 8.00 10.68 -9.59
CA THR A 150 8.48 12.02 -9.23
C THR A 150 7.39 12.75 -8.43
N ARG A 151 7.70 13.92 -7.88
CA ARG A 151 6.71 14.74 -7.16
C ARG A 151 5.60 15.23 -8.07
N GLU A 152 5.90 15.48 -9.34
CA GLU A 152 4.96 15.95 -10.36
C GLU A 152 3.85 14.94 -10.64
N ASP A 153 4.14 13.63 -10.50
CA ASP A 153 3.13 12.57 -10.69
C ASP A 153 1.99 12.67 -9.69
N PHE A 154 2.22 13.30 -8.53
CA PHE A 154 1.22 13.50 -7.46
C PHE A 154 0.41 14.79 -7.65
N THR A 155 0.86 15.70 -8.50
CA THR A 155 0.19 16.99 -8.74
C THR A 155 -0.46 17.07 -10.11
N ARG A 156 -0.49 15.97 -10.86
CA ARG A 156 -1.05 15.94 -12.20
C ARG A 156 -2.56 16.21 -12.21
N PRO A 157 -3.08 16.88 -13.24
CA PRO A 157 -4.51 17.13 -13.38
C PRO A 157 -5.34 15.82 -13.37
N GLY A 158 -6.45 15.83 -12.64
CA GLY A 158 -7.38 14.71 -12.57
C GLY A 158 -7.02 13.62 -11.56
N LEU A 159 -5.92 13.74 -10.81
CA LEU A 159 -5.60 12.88 -9.68
C LEU A 159 -6.13 13.52 -8.38
N ASP A 160 -7.10 12.89 -7.75
CA ASP A 160 -7.62 13.30 -6.45
C ASP A 160 -7.03 12.41 -5.34
N LEU A 161 -6.26 13.01 -4.45
CA LEU A 161 -5.61 12.34 -3.33
C LEU A 161 -6.36 12.49 -2.01
N SER A 162 -7.53 13.12 -1.99
CA SER A 162 -8.29 13.42 -0.76
C SER A 162 -8.71 12.17 0.02
N GLY A 163 -8.87 11.03 -0.68
CA GLY A 163 -9.17 9.74 -0.07
C GLY A 163 -7.94 8.95 0.42
N LEU A 164 -6.76 9.59 0.52
CA LEU A 164 -5.53 8.97 0.97
C LEU A 164 -4.95 9.68 2.19
N LEU A 165 -4.41 8.91 3.12
CA LEU A 165 -3.53 9.40 4.19
C LEU A 165 -2.09 9.16 3.81
N CYS A 166 -1.22 10.15 3.99
CA CYS A 166 0.19 10.06 3.74
C CYS A 166 0.98 9.98 5.05
N LEU A 167 1.78 8.94 5.20
CA LEU A 167 2.75 8.77 6.29
C LEU A 167 4.15 9.01 5.72
N TRP A 168 4.79 10.09 6.10
CA TRP A 168 6.16 10.34 5.71
C TRP A 168 7.13 9.43 6.47
N LEU A 169 8.07 8.80 5.73
CA LEU A 169 9.12 7.95 6.28
C LEU A 169 10.45 8.73 6.22
N PRO A 170 10.92 9.32 7.33
CA PRO A 170 12.21 10.00 7.33
C PRO A 170 13.33 8.98 7.06
N SER A 171 14.28 9.33 6.20
CA SER A 171 15.50 8.54 6.03
C SER A 171 16.34 8.65 7.30
N PRO A 172 16.77 7.54 7.90
CA PRO A 172 17.54 7.56 9.15
C PRO A 172 18.92 8.20 9.00
N HIS A 173 19.52 8.21 7.80
CA HIS A 173 20.82 8.82 7.53
C HIS A 173 20.98 9.24 6.07
N PRO A 174 21.67 10.38 5.77
CA PRO A 174 22.00 10.78 4.40
C PRO A 174 22.92 9.78 3.68
N ASP A 175 23.66 8.94 4.39
CA ASP A 175 24.61 7.98 3.83
C ASP A 175 23.97 6.66 3.35
N GLU A 176 22.74 6.33 3.76
CA GLU A 176 22.02 5.15 3.28
C GLU A 176 21.37 5.32 1.91
N VAL A 177 21.29 6.56 1.40
CA VAL A 177 20.69 6.87 0.09
C VAL A 177 21.53 6.33 -1.08
N GLN A 178 22.84 6.06 -0.86
CA GLN A 178 23.74 5.56 -1.90
C GLN A 178 23.80 4.04 -2.03
N ALA A 179 23.30 3.27 -1.08
CA ALA A 179 23.41 1.80 -1.11
C ALA A 179 22.36 1.11 -1.97
N ASP A 180 21.27 1.79 -2.33
CA ASP A 180 20.12 1.23 -3.06
C ASP A 180 19.88 1.88 -4.44
N ALA A 181 20.84 2.62 -4.99
CA ALA A 181 20.75 3.05 -6.37
C ALA A 181 20.81 1.81 -7.27
N PRO A 182 19.84 1.56 -8.16
CA PRO A 182 19.96 0.48 -9.13
C PRO A 182 21.20 0.73 -9.96
N ASP A 183 22.05 -0.32 -10.08
CA ASP A 183 23.27 -0.32 -10.87
C ASP A 183 22.95 0.11 -12.31
N GLU A 184 23.26 1.34 -12.69
CA GLU A 184 23.08 1.87 -14.05
C GLU A 184 24.15 1.32 -15.03
N GLN A 185 24.81 0.23 -14.66
CA GLN A 185 25.82 -0.40 -15.51
C GLN A 185 25.36 -1.75 -16.03
N GLN A 186 24.41 -1.73 -16.98
CA GLN A 186 24.32 -2.71 -18.07
C GLN A 186 23.33 -2.19 -19.12
N ALA A 187 23.67 -1.07 -19.75
CA ALA A 187 23.22 -0.80 -21.09
C ALA A 187 24.12 -1.66 -22.00
N ASP A 188 23.57 -2.78 -22.47
CA ASP A 188 24.16 -3.58 -23.53
C ASP A 188 24.52 -2.67 -24.70
N ALA A 189 25.83 -2.56 -24.99
CA ALA A 189 26.32 -2.01 -26.22
C ALA A 189 25.79 -2.89 -27.38
N PRO A 190 25.26 -2.31 -28.48
CA PRO A 190 24.86 -3.10 -29.63
C PRO A 190 26.10 -3.77 -30.20
N ASP A 191 26.00 -5.09 -30.43
CA ASP A 191 26.99 -5.94 -31.07
C ASP A 191 27.15 -5.51 -32.53
N GLU A 192 28.11 -4.59 -32.80
CA GLU A 192 28.54 -4.20 -34.15
C GLU A 192 29.58 -5.23 -34.71
N GLN A 193 29.20 -6.48 -34.88
CA GLN A 193 30.01 -7.42 -35.65
C GLN A 193 29.11 -8.45 -36.35
N GLN A 194 28.50 -8.06 -37.47
CA GLN A 194 28.18 -8.98 -38.57
C GLN A 194 27.74 -8.22 -39.84
N ALA A 195 28.69 -7.54 -40.46
CA ALA A 195 28.55 -7.12 -41.86
C ALA A 195 29.94 -7.18 -42.48
N ASP A 196 30.37 -8.40 -42.89
CA ASP A 196 31.38 -8.58 -43.93
C ASP A 196 31.59 -10.10 -44.11
N ALA A 197 30.80 -10.73 -44.96
CA ALA A 197 31.15 -11.92 -45.71
C ALA A 197 30.01 -12.36 -46.64
N LEU A 198 29.86 -11.70 -47.75
CA LEU A 198 29.28 -12.29 -48.99
C LEU A 198 29.78 -11.45 -50.18
N ASP A 199 30.93 -11.83 -50.70
CA ASP A 199 31.33 -11.75 -52.10
C ASP A 199 31.52 -13.17 -52.64
#